data_ba9611a0bc3d262b10a378cc779e5c55
#
_entry.id   ba9611a0bc3d262b10a378cc779e5c55
#
_cell.length_a   1.000
_cell.length_b   1.000
_cell.length_c   1.000
_cell.angle_alpha   90.00
_cell.angle_beta   90.00
_cell.angle_gamma   90.00
#
_symmetry.space_group_name_H-M   'P 1'
#
loop_
_entity.id
_entity.type
_entity.pdbx_description
1 polymer ?
#
loop_
_entity_poly.entity_id
_entity_poly.type
_entity_poly.pdbx_seq_one_letter_code
_entity_poly.pdbx_strand_id
1 'polypeptide(L)'
;DKKLKRVMKKTNEKNKLVNLFRTKKFIEEKYEEDKQLIIDKYNELGYRDAQIVVDSITPYDDRTVDIYMHIEEGDKYYLRNITWVGNTIYPSDFLAAKLRMKKGDVYNQKLLGERTSSDDDAIGNDYYNQGYVFYNLDPVEVNIVGDSIDLEMRITEGPQATINKVRINGNDRLYENVVRRELRTKPGDLFNKDALERSYREIAQMGHFNPENIQPDVQPDAANGTVDINWNLESKANDQIEFSAGWGQTGVIGKLSLKFTNFSMANLFRKNDNYRGILPQGDGQTLTVSGQTNGSYYQSYSVSFFDPWFGGKRPNSFSVSAFYSVQTDISSNYYNSAYMNNYWNYYSGYGSYYNNYYNNYESYYDPDKSIQMYGLSLGWGKRLRWPDDYFTLSAELSFQRFILKDWSYLYIRLNNGEYMSTGSCNNLSFGFTLARNSTDNPIFPRRGSDFSASVNFTPPYSLFSSRDYATYGKDNYDEAASVFNWIEYHKWKFKAKTYTALSGAQKCPVIMTRAEFGLLGHYNKYKKSPFETFYMGGDGMTGYSTGYASETI
;
A
#
# COMPACT_ATOMS: atom_id res chain seq x y z
N ASP A 1 42.02 -6.23 -1.73
CA ASP A 1 41.58 -7.40 -0.97
C ASP A 1 40.36 -7.09 -0.08
N LYS A 2 40.43 -6.14 0.87
CA LYS A 2 39.27 -5.80 1.72
C LYS A 2 38.01 -5.29 0.95
N LYS A 3 38.24 -4.61 -0.18
CA LYS A 3 37.12 -4.13 -1.02
C LYS A 3 36.48 -5.29 -1.76
N LEU A 4 37.26 -6.23 -2.30
CA LEU A 4 36.77 -7.42 -3.00
C LEU A 4 35.99 -8.36 -2.08
N LYS A 5 36.49 -8.60 -0.86
CA LYS A 5 35.78 -9.40 0.15
C LYS A 5 34.40 -8.81 0.53
N ARG A 6 34.21 -7.50 0.37
CA ARG A 6 32.88 -6.87 0.57
C ARG A 6 31.93 -7.07 -0.61
N VAL A 7 32.44 -7.32 -1.79
CA VAL A 7 31.66 -7.61 -2.99
C VAL A 7 31.04 -9.00 -2.90
N MET A 8 31.76 -9.97 -2.33
CA MET A 8 31.24 -11.29 -2.03
C MET A 8 30.15 -11.20 -0.95
N LYS A 9 28.92 -11.34 -1.36
CA LYS A 9 27.74 -11.14 -0.46
C LYS A 9 27.22 -12.43 0.13
N LYS A 10 27.45 -13.55 -0.57
CA LYS A 10 26.89 -14.86 -0.24
C LYS A 10 27.91 -15.77 0.45
N THR A 11 29.20 -15.59 0.16
CA THR A 11 30.32 -16.30 0.81
C THR A 11 30.96 -15.40 1.86
N ASN A 12 30.80 -15.74 3.14
CA ASN A 12 31.19 -14.87 4.25
C ASN A 12 32.26 -15.51 5.16
N GLU A 13 33.26 -14.74 5.56
CA GLU A 13 34.31 -15.18 6.49
C GLU A 13 33.78 -15.51 7.88
N LYS A 14 34.30 -16.57 8.52
CA LYS A 14 33.79 -17.13 9.77
C LYS A 14 33.90 -16.17 10.96
N ASN A 15 34.86 -15.42 11.20
CA ASN A 15 35.14 -14.75 12.48
C ASN A 15 34.95 -13.23 12.46
N LYS A 16 34.21 -12.64 11.52
CA LYS A 16 33.94 -11.20 11.50
C LYS A 16 32.61 -10.84 12.17
N LEU A 17 32.66 -9.91 13.12
CA LEU A 17 31.48 -9.34 13.79
C LEU A 17 30.42 -8.80 12.81
N VAL A 18 30.87 -8.26 11.68
CA VAL A 18 29.98 -7.75 10.60
C VAL A 18 29.14 -8.86 9.97
N ASN A 19 29.58 -10.11 10.07
CA ASN A 19 28.90 -11.28 9.50
C ASN A 19 28.07 -12.06 10.55
N LEU A 20 27.80 -11.50 11.73
CA LEU A 20 27.14 -12.21 12.82
C LEU A 20 25.75 -12.78 12.42
N PHE A 21 25.03 -12.06 11.56
CA PHE A 21 23.70 -12.45 11.07
C PHE A 21 23.68 -12.98 9.62
N ARG A 22 24.87 -13.25 9.03
CA ARG A 22 24.98 -13.76 7.66
C ARG A 22 25.26 -15.25 7.66
N THR A 23 24.78 -15.93 6.60
CA THR A 23 25.07 -17.35 6.39
C THR A 23 26.60 -17.55 6.21
N LYS A 24 27.20 -18.42 7.02
CA LYS A 24 28.61 -18.73 6.99
C LYS A 24 28.91 -20.12 6.39
N LYS A 25 27.87 -20.78 5.89
CA LYS A 25 27.99 -22.07 5.22
C LYS A 25 28.51 -21.86 3.81
N PHE A 26 29.59 -22.56 3.43
CA PHE A 26 30.03 -22.59 2.05
C PHE A 26 29.00 -23.35 1.19
N ILE A 27 28.59 -22.74 0.09
CA ILE A 27 27.70 -23.31 -0.92
C ILE A 27 28.31 -22.96 -2.26
N GLU A 28 28.70 -23.97 -3.02
CA GLU A 28 29.45 -23.84 -4.27
C GLU A 28 28.75 -22.94 -5.29
N GLU A 29 27.44 -23.16 -5.52
CA GLU A 29 26.64 -22.34 -6.41
C GLU A 29 26.66 -20.83 -6.04
N LYS A 30 26.59 -20.53 -4.76
CA LYS A 30 26.65 -19.14 -4.25
C LYS A 30 28.06 -18.55 -4.34
N TYR A 31 29.07 -19.39 -4.29
CA TYR A 31 30.45 -18.97 -4.47
C TYR A 31 30.71 -18.61 -5.94
N GLU A 32 30.20 -19.40 -6.89
CA GLU A 32 30.28 -19.08 -8.31
C GLU A 32 29.62 -17.72 -8.62
N GLU A 33 28.44 -17.45 -8.04
CA GLU A 33 27.79 -16.14 -8.17
C GLU A 33 28.67 -15.00 -7.59
N ASP A 34 29.35 -15.23 -6.46
CA ASP A 34 30.24 -14.24 -5.85
C ASP A 34 31.50 -14.00 -6.69
N LYS A 35 32.02 -15.02 -7.41
CA LYS A 35 33.11 -14.84 -8.38
C LYS A 35 32.72 -13.92 -9.52
N GLN A 36 31.52 -14.12 -10.07
CA GLN A 36 31.00 -13.23 -11.11
C GLN A 36 30.84 -11.78 -10.61
N LEU A 37 30.37 -11.60 -9.37
CA LEU A 37 30.26 -10.25 -8.77
C LEU A 37 31.64 -9.58 -8.61
N ILE A 38 32.72 -10.33 -8.43
CA ILE A 38 34.08 -9.78 -8.39
C ILE A 38 34.49 -9.27 -9.77
N ILE A 39 34.29 -10.06 -10.83
CA ILE A 39 34.58 -9.65 -12.21
C ILE A 39 33.74 -8.44 -12.60
N ASP A 40 32.45 -8.47 -12.32
CA ASP A 40 31.54 -7.33 -12.57
C ASP A 40 32.04 -6.05 -11.87
N LYS A 41 32.62 -6.20 -10.66
CA LYS A 41 33.21 -5.06 -9.92
C LYS A 41 34.45 -4.51 -10.57
N TYR A 42 35.31 -5.38 -11.12
CA TYR A 42 36.46 -4.95 -11.90
C TYR A 42 36.02 -4.25 -13.20
N ASN A 43 35.07 -4.80 -13.91
CA ASN A 43 34.48 -4.18 -15.10
C ASN A 43 33.83 -2.81 -14.80
N GLU A 44 33.18 -2.66 -13.64
CA GLU A 44 32.67 -1.36 -13.16
C GLU A 44 33.79 -0.34 -12.92
N LEU A 45 34.96 -0.81 -12.54
CA LEU A 45 36.13 0.05 -12.27
C LEU A 45 36.98 0.32 -13.51
N GLY A 46 36.60 -0.27 -14.67
CA GLY A 46 37.30 -0.10 -15.95
C GLY A 46 38.33 -1.18 -16.28
N TYR A 47 38.45 -2.20 -15.49
CA TYR A 47 39.34 -3.33 -15.74
C TYR A 47 38.61 -4.41 -16.55
N ARG A 48 38.52 -4.18 -17.85
CA ARG A 48 37.74 -4.99 -18.80
C ARG A 48 38.22 -6.43 -18.88
N ASP A 49 39.56 -6.63 -18.86
CA ASP A 49 40.20 -7.91 -19.07
C ASP A 49 40.47 -8.66 -17.75
N ALA A 50 39.88 -8.21 -16.64
CA ALA A 50 40.04 -8.84 -15.34
C ALA A 50 39.53 -10.28 -15.35
N GLN A 51 40.35 -11.21 -14.90
CA GLN A 51 40.02 -12.64 -14.86
C GLN A 51 40.51 -13.30 -13.58
N ILE A 52 39.79 -14.33 -13.14
CA ILE A 52 40.21 -15.18 -12.05
C ILE A 52 41.07 -16.33 -12.65
N VAL A 53 42.38 -16.30 -12.42
CA VAL A 53 43.33 -17.25 -13.00
C VAL A 53 43.45 -18.51 -12.16
N VAL A 54 43.42 -18.36 -10.84
CA VAL A 54 43.49 -19.48 -9.90
C VAL A 54 42.35 -19.35 -8.91
N ASP A 55 41.64 -20.43 -8.71
CA ASP A 55 40.58 -20.57 -7.74
C ASP A 55 40.76 -21.95 -7.08
N SER A 56 41.13 -21.97 -5.82
CA SER A 56 41.33 -23.21 -5.08
C SER A 56 40.60 -23.17 -3.74
N ILE A 57 39.92 -24.25 -3.44
CA ILE A 57 39.20 -24.47 -2.19
C ILE A 57 39.88 -25.65 -1.48
N THR A 58 40.44 -25.38 -0.32
CA THR A 58 41.14 -26.41 0.46
C THR A 58 40.49 -26.56 1.84
N PRO A 59 40.29 -27.78 2.35
CA PRO A 59 39.83 -27.98 3.72
C PRO A 59 40.87 -27.41 4.70
N TYR A 60 40.41 -26.54 5.61
CA TYR A 60 41.24 -26.04 6.71
C TYR A 60 41.08 -26.93 7.95
N ASP A 61 39.85 -27.30 8.28
CA ASP A 61 39.49 -28.25 9.33
C ASP A 61 38.25 -29.06 8.91
N ASP A 62 37.77 -29.98 9.77
CA ASP A 62 36.58 -30.82 9.51
C ASP A 62 35.31 -30.02 9.22
N ARG A 63 35.30 -28.70 9.43
CA ARG A 63 34.09 -27.84 9.34
C ARG A 63 34.30 -26.57 8.52
N THR A 64 35.52 -26.27 8.11
CA THR A 64 35.86 -25.03 7.42
C THR A 64 36.74 -25.24 6.21
N VAL A 65 36.62 -24.35 5.23
CA VAL A 65 37.42 -24.32 4.02
C VAL A 65 38.15 -22.99 3.90
N ASP A 66 39.36 -23.04 3.39
CA ASP A 66 40.11 -21.89 2.93
C ASP A 66 39.89 -21.72 1.43
N ILE A 67 39.62 -20.49 1.02
CA ILE A 67 39.44 -20.11 -0.38
C ILE A 67 40.59 -19.21 -0.77
N TYR A 68 41.35 -19.65 -1.75
CA TYR A 68 42.42 -18.88 -2.37
C TYR A 68 42.03 -18.51 -3.79
N MET A 69 42.11 -17.22 -4.10
CA MET A 69 41.76 -16.69 -5.40
C MET A 69 42.85 -15.76 -5.90
N HIS A 70 43.38 -16.04 -7.09
CA HIS A 70 44.33 -15.18 -7.78
C HIS A 70 43.60 -14.49 -8.96
N ILE A 71 43.67 -13.16 -8.97
CA ILE A 71 42.98 -12.32 -9.96
C ILE A 71 44.04 -11.54 -10.72
N GLU A 72 44.02 -11.65 -12.04
CA GLU A 72 44.74 -10.76 -12.94
C GLU A 72 43.82 -9.62 -13.33
N GLU A 73 44.16 -8.38 -12.95
CA GLU A 73 43.28 -7.21 -13.14
C GLU A 73 43.31 -6.72 -14.60
N GLY A 74 44.45 -6.90 -15.33
CA GLY A 74 44.64 -6.30 -16.64
C GLY A 74 44.79 -4.78 -16.59
N ASP A 75 44.72 -4.15 -17.75
CA ASP A 75 44.80 -2.70 -17.89
C ASP A 75 43.46 -2.02 -17.61
N LYS A 76 43.56 -0.76 -17.14
CA LYS A 76 42.37 0.06 -16.91
C LYS A 76 42.06 0.87 -18.15
N TYR A 77 40.84 0.70 -18.69
CA TYR A 77 40.40 1.33 -19.93
C TYR A 77 39.57 2.58 -19.73
N TYR A 78 39.69 3.52 -20.68
CA TYR A 78 38.97 4.78 -20.74
C TYR A 78 38.26 4.95 -22.07
N LEU A 79 37.16 5.67 -22.10
CA LEU A 79 36.43 6.00 -23.34
C LEU A 79 37.15 7.11 -24.08
N ARG A 80 37.62 6.83 -25.31
CA ARG A 80 38.24 7.81 -26.20
C ARG A 80 37.20 8.50 -27.05
N ASN A 81 36.30 7.74 -27.64
CA ASN A 81 35.23 8.27 -28.46
C ASN A 81 33.96 7.41 -28.34
N ILE A 82 32.78 8.03 -28.52
CA ILE A 82 31.48 7.33 -28.54
C ILE A 82 30.75 7.83 -29.79
N THR A 83 30.47 6.92 -30.72
CA THR A 83 29.77 7.22 -31.97
C THR A 83 28.44 6.48 -32.02
N TRP A 84 27.44 7.09 -32.65
CA TRP A 84 26.12 6.54 -32.83
C TRP A 84 25.85 6.24 -34.28
N VAL A 85 25.38 5.04 -34.58
CA VAL A 85 25.11 4.58 -35.96
C VAL A 85 23.74 3.91 -36.00
N GLY A 86 22.92 4.30 -37.00
CA GLY A 86 21.60 3.70 -37.22
C GLY A 86 20.45 4.38 -36.50
N ASN A 87 20.70 5.39 -35.68
CA ASN A 87 19.69 6.14 -34.95
C ASN A 87 19.03 7.21 -35.87
N THR A 88 17.81 6.94 -36.31
CA THR A 88 17.03 7.87 -37.14
C THR A 88 15.89 8.52 -36.38
N ILE A 89 15.37 7.87 -35.33
CA ILE A 89 14.24 8.32 -34.52
C ILE A 89 14.69 9.34 -33.47
N TYR A 90 15.77 9.03 -32.76
CA TYR A 90 16.32 9.92 -31.74
C TYR A 90 17.66 10.49 -32.15
N PRO A 91 17.88 11.81 -31.96
CA PRO A 91 19.17 12.43 -32.26
C PRO A 91 20.27 11.92 -31.34
N SER A 92 21.51 11.86 -31.85
CA SER A 92 22.67 11.35 -31.10
C SER A 92 22.92 12.11 -29.79
N ASP A 93 22.65 13.41 -29.74
CA ASP A 93 22.80 14.21 -28.51
C ASP A 93 21.83 13.77 -27.39
N PHE A 94 20.59 13.42 -27.77
CA PHE A 94 19.62 12.88 -26.84
C PHE A 94 20.08 11.53 -26.28
N LEU A 95 20.51 10.63 -27.14
CA LEU A 95 21.00 9.29 -26.74
C LEU A 95 22.27 9.40 -25.86
N ALA A 96 23.19 10.31 -26.23
CA ALA A 96 24.38 10.57 -25.43
C ALA A 96 24.05 11.12 -24.02
N ALA A 97 23.07 12.01 -23.92
CA ALA A 97 22.59 12.52 -22.64
C ALA A 97 21.97 11.41 -21.77
N LYS A 98 21.26 10.46 -22.39
CA LYS A 98 20.68 9.27 -21.72
C LYS A 98 21.74 8.27 -21.30
N LEU A 99 22.77 8.07 -22.10
CA LEU A 99 23.87 7.14 -21.79
C LEU A 99 24.65 7.54 -20.54
N ARG A 100 24.79 8.83 -20.27
CA ARG A 100 25.52 9.39 -19.10
C ARG A 100 26.99 8.97 -19.02
N MET A 101 27.59 8.61 -20.15
CA MET A 101 29.01 8.33 -20.29
C MET A 101 29.59 9.30 -21.32
N LYS A 102 30.81 9.77 -21.08
CA LYS A 102 31.47 10.78 -21.91
C LYS A 102 32.89 10.36 -22.25
N LYS A 103 33.44 10.99 -23.27
CA LYS A 103 34.86 10.89 -23.60
C LYS A 103 35.74 11.24 -22.41
N GLY A 104 36.69 10.37 -22.08
CA GLY A 104 37.61 10.47 -20.93
C GLY A 104 37.11 9.76 -19.68
N ASP A 105 35.84 9.31 -19.65
CA ASP A 105 35.33 8.53 -18.53
C ASP A 105 35.97 7.12 -18.53
N VAL A 106 36.00 6.51 -17.35
CA VAL A 106 36.41 5.10 -17.21
C VAL A 106 35.40 4.21 -17.94
N TYR A 107 35.90 3.24 -18.69
CA TYR A 107 35.05 2.29 -19.40
C TYR A 107 34.32 1.38 -18.40
N ASN A 108 33.09 1.71 -18.09
CA ASN A 108 32.26 1.00 -17.12
C ASN A 108 31.18 0.18 -17.84
N GLN A 109 31.48 -1.11 -18.08
CA GLN A 109 30.58 -2.03 -18.78
C GLN A 109 29.23 -2.22 -18.06
N LYS A 110 29.25 -2.18 -16.73
CA LYS A 110 28.04 -2.31 -15.95
C LYS A 110 27.11 -1.11 -16.17
N LEU A 111 27.67 0.10 -16.07
CA LEU A 111 26.89 1.33 -16.34
C LEU A 111 26.38 1.34 -17.79
N LEU A 112 27.19 0.89 -18.74
CA LEU A 112 26.80 0.77 -20.15
C LEU A 112 25.55 -0.11 -20.30
N GLY A 113 25.56 -1.31 -19.71
CA GLY A 113 24.41 -2.21 -19.71
C GLY A 113 23.18 -1.66 -18.98
N GLU A 114 23.38 -0.99 -17.85
CA GLU A 114 22.31 -0.33 -17.10
C GLU A 114 21.63 0.76 -17.96
N ARG A 115 22.43 1.62 -18.59
CA ARG A 115 21.93 2.76 -19.36
C ARG A 115 21.33 2.39 -20.71
N THR A 116 21.75 1.26 -21.29
CA THR A 116 21.19 0.78 -22.56
C THR A 116 19.89 -0.01 -22.39
N SER A 117 19.76 -0.83 -21.32
CA SER A 117 18.64 -1.77 -21.22
C SER A 117 18.01 -1.94 -19.84
N SER A 118 18.79 -1.83 -18.73
CA SER A 118 18.31 -2.31 -17.43
C SER A 118 17.70 -1.25 -16.51
N ASP A 119 18.06 0.01 -16.66
CA ASP A 119 17.49 1.11 -15.90
C ASP A 119 16.07 1.47 -16.34
N ASP A 120 15.27 2.02 -15.43
CA ASP A 120 13.92 2.50 -15.73
C ASP A 120 13.91 3.57 -16.84
N ASP A 121 14.96 4.39 -16.91
CA ASP A 121 15.17 5.42 -17.91
C ASP A 121 16.23 5.04 -18.97
N ALA A 122 16.42 3.73 -19.19
CA ALA A 122 17.33 3.21 -20.22
C ALA A 122 16.89 3.61 -21.63
N ILE A 123 17.86 3.73 -22.54
CA ILE A 123 17.63 4.10 -23.93
C ILE A 123 16.61 3.18 -24.60
N GLY A 124 16.71 1.86 -24.37
CA GLY A 124 15.77 0.90 -24.95
C GLY A 124 14.31 1.14 -24.58
N ASN A 125 14.03 1.68 -23.40
CA ASN A 125 12.66 1.94 -22.97
C ASN A 125 12.00 3.07 -23.79
N ASP A 126 12.76 4.09 -24.22
CA ASP A 126 12.23 5.15 -25.07
C ASP A 126 11.74 4.59 -26.42
N TYR A 127 12.48 3.62 -26.99
CA TYR A 127 12.08 2.94 -28.23
C TYR A 127 10.88 2.00 -28.01
N TYR A 128 10.92 1.16 -26.97
CA TYR A 128 9.82 0.25 -26.66
C TYR A 128 8.51 0.96 -26.32
N ASN A 129 8.58 2.15 -25.73
CA ASN A 129 7.40 2.95 -25.42
C ASN A 129 6.77 3.59 -26.66
N GLN A 130 7.49 3.62 -27.78
CA GLN A 130 6.98 4.06 -29.07
C GLN A 130 6.73 2.92 -30.06
N GLY A 131 6.67 1.69 -29.59
CA GLY A 131 6.31 0.53 -30.39
C GLY A 131 7.44 -0.12 -31.16
N TYR A 132 8.68 0.32 -31.01
CA TYR A 132 9.84 -0.29 -31.68
C TYR A 132 10.29 -1.56 -30.96
N VAL A 133 9.49 -2.62 -31.07
CA VAL A 133 9.74 -3.91 -30.39
C VAL A 133 10.97 -4.62 -30.97
N PHE A 134 11.28 -4.35 -32.23
CA PHE A 134 12.42 -4.95 -32.94
C PHE A 134 13.71 -4.17 -32.76
N TYR A 135 13.68 -3.13 -31.93
CA TYR A 135 14.86 -2.34 -31.58
C TYR A 135 15.93 -3.23 -30.92
N ASN A 136 17.17 -3.01 -31.39
CA ASN A 136 18.36 -3.57 -30.77
C ASN A 136 19.46 -2.52 -30.73
N LEU A 137 20.21 -2.45 -29.65
CA LEU A 137 21.39 -1.63 -29.47
C LEU A 137 22.57 -2.55 -29.13
N ASP A 138 23.57 -2.53 -30.00
CA ASP A 138 24.81 -3.30 -29.85
C ASP A 138 25.99 -2.35 -29.66
N PRO A 139 26.53 -2.22 -28.43
CA PRO A 139 27.74 -1.45 -28.18
C PRO A 139 28.97 -2.25 -28.66
N VAL A 140 29.62 -1.75 -29.73
CA VAL A 140 30.79 -2.40 -30.33
C VAL A 140 32.07 -1.61 -30.05
N GLU A 141 33.06 -2.27 -29.52
CA GLU A 141 34.40 -1.73 -29.34
C GLU A 141 35.13 -1.79 -30.71
N VAL A 142 35.19 -0.68 -31.42
CA VAL A 142 35.70 -0.66 -32.80
C VAL A 142 37.21 -0.48 -32.87
N ASN A 143 37.82 0.14 -31.86
CA ASN A 143 39.27 0.35 -31.82
C ASN A 143 39.76 0.50 -30.37
N ILE A 144 40.94 -0.09 -30.10
CA ILE A 144 41.62 0.00 -28.81
C ILE A 144 43.03 0.53 -29.08
N VAL A 145 43.35 1.68 -28.50
CA VAL A 145 44.67 2.32 -28.64
C VAL A 145 45.24 2.54 -27.25
N GLY A 146 46.20 1.68 -26.88
CA GLY A 146 46.71 1.66 -25.50
C GLY A 146 45.61 1.32 -24.48
N ASP A 147 45.35 2.24 -23.58
CA ASP A 147 44.34 2.13 -22.54
C ASP A 147 42.98 2.77 -22.93
N SER A 148 42.77 3.12 -24.19
CA SER A 148 41.65 3.92 -24.66
C SER A 148 40.82 3.15 -25.68
N ILE A 149 39.49 3.15 -25.49
CA ILE A 149 38.50 2.44 -26.31
C ILE A 149 37.65 3.42 -27.09
N ASP A 150 37.46 3.17 -28.40
CA ASP A 150 36.42 3.78 -29.22
C ASP A 150 35.19 2.87 -29.22
N LEU A 151 34.07 3.41 -28.76
CA LEU A 151 32.80 2.70 -28.68
C LEU A 151 31.86 3.16 -29.78
N GLU A 152 31.36 2.24 -30.58
CA GLU A 152 30.33 2.49 -31.60
C GLU A 152 29.02 1.87 -31.13
N MET A 153 28.02 2.72 -30.89
CA MET A 153 26.67 2.35 -30.49
C MET A 153 25.84 2.07 -31.73
N ARG A 154 25.75 0.78 -32.11
CA ARG A 154 24.99 0.35 -33.29
C ARG A 154 23.55 0.12 -32.96
N ILE A 155 22.67 0.93 -33.55
CA ILE A 155 21.23 0.83 -33.34
C ILE A 155 20.56 0.26 -34.59
N THR A 156 19.74 -0.76 -34.36
CA THR A 156 18.77 -1.26 -35.34
C THR A 156 17.39 -0.94 -34.80
N GLU A 157 16.69 0.04 -35.40
CA GLU A 157 15.42 0.52 -34.86
C GLU A 157 14.25 -0.42 -35.20
N GLY A 158 14.27 -0.97 -36.43
CA GLY A 158 13.19 -1.82 -36.92
C GLY A 158 11.86 -1.06 -37.14
N PRO A 159 10.80 -1.74 -37.59
CA PRO A 159 9.47 -1.16 -37.72
C PRO A 159 8.77 -1.07 -36.38
N GLN A 160 7.80 -0.15 -36.27
CA GLN A 160 6.87 -0.14 -35.16
C GLN A 160 5.94 -1.35 -35.25
N ALA A 161 5.58 -1.91 -34.08
CA ALA A 161 4.66 -3.03 -34.00
C ALA A 161 3.35 -2.64 -33.30
N THR A 162 2.24 -3.12 -33.84
CA THR A 162 0.92 -3.03 -33.24
C THR A 162 0.55 -4.34 -32.52
N ILE A 163 -0.21 -4.24 -31.45
CA ILE A 163 -0.68 -5.40 -30.70
C ILE A 163 -1.76 -6.12 -31.53
N ASN A 164 -1.50 -7.37 -31.92
CA ASN A 164 -2.43 -8.19 -32.68
C ASN A 164 -3.40 -8.94 -31.74
N LYS A 165 -2.88 -9.71 -30.80
CA LYS A 165 -3.69 -10.50 -29.88
C LYS A 165 -3.21 -10.36 -28.45
N VAL A 166 -4.18 -10.36 -27.51
CA VAL A 166 -3.91 -10.43 -26.08
C VAL A 166 -4.65 -11.64 -25.52
N ARG A 167 -3.91 -12.64 -25.07
CA ARG A 167 -4.44 -13.86 -24.45
C ARG A 167 -4.21 -13.82 -22.94
N ILE A 168 -5.16 -14.41 -22.20
CA ILE A 168 -5.10 -14.52 -20.75
C ILE A 168 -5.27 -16.00 -20.41
N ASN A 169 -4.30 -16.56 -19.70
CA ASN A 169 -4.28 -17.97 -19.30
C ASN A 169 -4.16 -18.07 -17.77
N GLY A 170 -4.76 -19.08 -17.17
CA GLY A 170 -4.63 -19.36 -15.73
C GLY A 170 -5.53 -18.51 -14.81
N ASN A 171 -6.57 -17.89 -15.38
CA ASN A 171 -7.60 -17.14 -14.63
C ASN A 171 -8.78 -18.03 -14.19
N ASP A 172 -8.49 -19.22 -13.68
CA ASP A 172 -9.50 -20.28 -13.42
C ASP A 172 -10.59 -19.88 -12.42
N ARG A 173 -10.35 -18.88 -11.57
CA ARG A 173 -11.26 -18.44 -10.51
C ARG A 173 -12.02 -17.16 -10.84
N LEU A 174 -11.50 -16.34 -11.77
CA LEU A 174 -12.14 -15.11 -12.23
C LEU A 174 -12.64 -15.23 -13.65
N TYR A 175 -13.67 -14.48 -13.97
CA TYR A 175 -14.07 -14.32 -15.36
C TYR A 175 -13.00 -13.54 -16.13
N GLU A 176 -12.77 -13.93 -17.37
CA GLU A 176 -11.74 -13.31 -18.22
C GLU A 176 -11.93 -11.81 -18.37
N ASN A 177 -13.18 -11.34 -18.48
CA ASN A 177 -13.49 -9.91 -18.60
C ASN A 177 -13.05 -9.11 -17.37
N VAL A 178 -12.95 -9.73 -16.18
CA VAL A 178 -12.48 -9.08 -14.94
C VAL A 178 -10.99 -8.77 -15.02
N VAL A 179 -10.20 -9.68 -15.61
CA VAL A 179 -8.77 -9.46 -15.83
C VAL A 179 -8.56 -8.52 -17.02
N ARG A 180 -9.23 -8.78 -18.12
CA ARG A 180 -9.07 -8.05 -19.38
C ARG A 180 -9.34 -6.55 -19.26
N ARG A 181 -10.30 -6.15 -18.43
CA ARG A 181 -10.64 -4.73 -18.21
C ARG A 181 -9.54 -3.94 -17.49
N GLU A 182 -8.64 -4.63 -16.77
CA GLU A 182 -7.49 -3.99 -16.10
C GLU A 182 -6.30 -3.80 -17.04
N LEU A 183 -6.27 -4.48 -18.19
CA LEU A 183 -5.18 -4.36 -19.15
C LEU A 183 -5.19 -3.01 -19.85
N ARG A 184 -3.99 -2.41 -19.95
CA ARG A 184 -3.74 -1.17 -20.69
C ARG A 184 -3.31 -1.43 -22.13
N THR A 185 -2.92 -2.67 -22.41
CA THR A 185 -2.55 -3.13 -23.74
C THR A 185 -3.76 -3.78 -24.42
N LYS A 186 -4.17 -3.25 -25.57
CA LYS A 186 -5.34 -3.74 -26.29
C LYS A 186 -4.97 -4.09 -27.74
N PRO A 187 -5.63 -5.08 -28.36
CA PRO A 187 -5.48 -5.33 -29.78
C PRO A 187 -5.75 -4.06 -30.62
N GLY A 188 -4.87 -3.77 -31.56
CA GLY A 188 -4.90 -2.58 -32.41
C GLY A 188 -4.14 -1.37 -31.87
N ASP A 189 -3.78 -1.34 -30.60
CA ASP A 189 -2.93 -0.29 -30.03
C ASP A 189 -1.47 -0.50 -30.46
N LEU A 190 -0.70 0.58 -30.55
CA LEU A 190 0.75 0.51 -30.69
C LEU A 190 1.36 -0.13 -29.43
N PHE A 191 2.36 -1.00 -29.60
CA PHE A 191 3.04 -1.58 -28.45
C PHE A 191 3.68 -0.48 -27.58
N ASN A 192 3.52 -0.61 -26.28
CA ASN A 192 4.08 0.33 -25.31
C ASN A 192 4.49 -0.44 -24.05
N LYS A 193 5.77 -0.38 -23.68
CA LYS A 193 6.33 -1.09 -22.54
C LYS A 193 5.76 -0.58 -21.21
N ASP A 194 5.61 0.74 -21.04
CA ASP A 194 5.04 1.32 -19.83
C ASP A 194 3.59 0.87 -19.63
N ALA A 195 2.82 0.75 -20.73
CA ALA A 195 1.45 0.23 -20.67
C ALA A 195 1.42 -1.26 -20.28
N LEU A 196 2.40 -2.05 -20.75
CA LEU A 196 2.55 -3.46 -20.37
C LEU A 196 2.90 -3.60 -18.88
N GLU A 197 3.90 -2.86 -18.41
CA GLU A 197 4.29 -2.85 -17.00
C GLU A 197 3.19 -2.34 -16.09
N ARG A 198 2.41 -1.37 -16.57
CA ARG A 198 1.25 -0.91 -15.84
C ARG A 198 0.17 -1.97 -15.76
N SER A 199 -0.10 -2.71 -16.84
CA SER A 199 -1.01 -3.84 -16.83
C SER A 199 -0.57 -4.91 -15.84
N TYR A 200 0.73 -5.21 -15.78
CA TYR A 200 1.30 -6.10 -14.76
C TYR A 200 0.99 -5.63 -13.34
N ARG A 201 1.22 -4.35 -13.06
CA ARG A 201 0.94 -3.78 -11.72
C ARG A 201 -0.55 -3.82 -11.36
N GLU A 202 -1.43 -3.51 -12.32
CA GLU A 202 -2.88 -3.56 -12.11
C GLU A 202 -3.33 -5.00 -11.79
N ILE A 203 -2.84 -6.00 -12.54
CA ILE A 203 -3.14 -7.42 -12.28
C ILE A 203 -2.60 -7.85 -10.90
N ALA A 204 -1.36 -7.47 -10.55
CA ALA A 204 -0.75 -7.81 -9.27
C ALA A 204 -1.52 -7.18 -8.09
N GLN A 205 -2.01 -5.95 -8.25
CA GLN A 205 -2.78 -5.25 -7.24
C GLN A 205 -4.18 -5.82 -7.02
N MET A 206 -4.74 -6.53 -7.99
CA MET A 206 -6.02 -7.23 -7.80
C MET A 206 -5.96 -8.25 -6.65
N GLY A 207 -4.76 -8.81 -6.38
CA GLY A 207 -4.53 -9.77 -5.30
C GLY A 207 -5.10 -11.17 -5.56
N HIS A 208 -5.63 -11.44 -6.75
CA HIS A 208 -6.20 -12.73 -7.14
C HIS A 208 -5.20 -13.69 -7.79
N PHE A 209 -4.00 -13.21 -8.06
CA PHE A 209 -2.93 -13.96 -8.71
C PHE A 209 -1.67 -13.96 -7.86
N ASN A 210 -0.83 -14.97 -8.05
CA ASN A 210 0.50 -15.02 -7.44
C ASN A 210 1.42 -14.02 -8.17
N PRO A 211 1.88 -12.92 -7.48
CA PRO A 211 2.67 -11.88 -8.16
C PRO A 211 3.99 -12.38 -8.74
N GLU A 212 4.57 -13.44 -8.18
CA GLU A 212 5.84 -14.01 -8.66
C GLU A 212 5.68 -14.73 -10.00
N ASN A 213 4.45 -15.17 -10.32
CA ASN A 213 4.14 -15.97 -11.51
C ASN A 213 3.30 -15.19 -12.54
N ILE A 214 3.17 -13.87 -12.40
CA ILE A 214 2.59 -13.02 -13.42
C ILE A 214 3.68 -12.71 -14.45
N GLN A 215 3.65 -13.40 -15.60
CA GLN A 215 4.64 -13.21 -16.65
C GLN A 215 3.95 -12.87 -17.97
N PRO A 216 4.10 -11.63 -18.47
CA PRO A 216 3.71 -11.31 -19.83
C PRO A 216 4.73 -11.91 -20.80
N ASP A 217 4.28 -12.83 -21.65
CA ASP A 217 5.06 -13.36 -22.77
C ASP A 217 4.74 -12.54 -24.00
N VAL A 218 5.73 -11.79 -24.48
CA VAL A 218 5.61 -10.89 -25.63
C VAL A 218 6.24 -11.58 -26.84
N GLN A 219 5.44 -11.85 -27.84
CA GLN A 219 5.83 -12.58 -29.06
C GLN A 219 5.79 -11.65 -30.28
N PRO A 220 6.94 -11.06 -30.67
CA PRO A 220 7.01 -10.18 -31.85
C PRO A 220 6.96 -10.99 -33.14
N ASP A 221 6.23 -10.48 -34.12
CA ASP A 221 6.18 -10.97 -35.50
C ASP A 221 6.69 -9.89 -36.44
N ALA A 222 7.95 -10.02 -36.83
CA ALA A 222 8.62 -9.04 -37.71
C ALA A 222 8.05 -9.03 -39.12
N ALA A 223 7.52 -10.15 -39.61
CA ALA A 223 6.96 -10.23 -40.97
C ALA A 223 5.69 -9.41 -41.12
N ASN A 224 4.88 -9.35 -40.06
CA ASN A 224 3.61 -8.61 -40.07
C ASN A 224 3.66 -7.27 -39.32
N GLY A 225 4.79 -6.92 -38.69
CA GLY A 225 4.90 -5.73 -37.85
C GLY A 225 3.94 -5.74 -36.66
N THR A 226 3.71 -6.92 -36.08
CA THR A 226 2.76 -7.11 -34.99
C THR A 226 3.38 -7.80 -33.78
N VAL A 227 2.68 -7.76 -32.65
CA VAL A 227 3.07 -8.43 -31.43
C VAL A 227 1.86 -9.11 -30.77
N ASP A 228 2.01 -10.38 -30.40
CA ASP A 228 1.05 -11.10 -29.55
C ASP A 228 1.52 -11.02 -28.09
N ILE A 229 0.60 -10.79 -27.17
CA ILE A 229 0.89 -10.73 -25.72
C ILE A 229 0.11 -11.84 -25.03
N ASN A 230 0.81 -12.76 -24.37
CA ASN A 230 0.19 -13.82 -23.59
C ASN A 230 0.44 -13.56 -22.10
N TRP A 231 -0.62 -13.34 -21.35
CA TRP A 231 -0.57 -13.22 -19.88
C TRP A 231 -0.71 -14.61 -19.28
N ASN A 232 0.36 -15.15 -18.74
CA ASN A 232 0.34 -16.40 -18.00
C ASN A 232 0.19 -16.05 -16.51
N LEU A 233 -0.94 -16.43 -15.95
CA LEU A 233 -1.34 -16.09 -14.58
C LEU A 233 -1.47 -17.39 -13.78
N GLU A 234 -1.27 -17.29 -12.49
CA GLU A 234 -1.56 -18.37 -11.54
C GLU A 234 -2.59 -17.87 -10.54
N SER A 235 -3.80 -18.43 -10.62
CA SER A 235 -4.90 -18.05 -9.71
C SER A 235 -4.60 -18.46 -8.28
N LYS A 236 -4.77 -17.50 -7.35
CA LYS A 236 -4.53 -17.66 -5.92
C LYS A 236 -5.84 -17.56 -5.15
N ALA A 237 -6.04 -18.42 -4.16
CA ALA A 237 -7.10 -18.25 -3.19
C ALA A 237 -6.81 -17.02 -2.34
N ASN A 238 -7.73 -16.07 -2.30
CA ASN A 238 -7.56 -14.78 -1.67
C ASN A 238 -8.65 -14.49 -0.62
N ASP A 239 -9.54 -15.45 -0.40
CA ASP A 239 -10.51 -15.35 0.68
C ASP A 239 -9.79 -15.44 2.02
N GLN A 240 -10.17 -14.57 2.94
CA GLN A 240 -9.49 -14.42 4.22
C GLN A 240 -10.46 -14.71 5.36
N ILE A 241 -10.02 -15.54 6.28
CA ILE A 241 -10.67 -15.74 7.58
C ILE A 241 -9.70 -15.18 8.60
N GLU A 242 -10.08 -14.08 9.24
CA GLU A 242 -9.33 -13.47 10.32
C GLU A 242 -10.02 -13.84 11.63
N PHE A 243 -9.32 -14.56 12.47
CA PHE A 243 -9.72 -14.79 13.85
C PHE A 243 -8.68 -14.15 14.77
N SER A 244 -9.12 -13.29 15.66
CA SER A 244 -8.27 -12.74 16.70
C SER A 244 -8.94 -12.84 18.05
N ALA A 245 -8.16 -13.19 19.05
CA ALA A 245 -8.59 -13.22 20.45
C ALA A 245 -7.53 -12.49 21.28
N GLY A 246 -7.99 -11.70 22.21
CA GLY A 246 -7.13 -10.95 23.13
C GLY A 246 -7.71 -10.94 24.53
N TRP A 247 -6.87 -10.60 25.50
CA TRP A 247 -7.27 -10.40 26.87
C TRP A 247 -6.94 -8.97 27.27
N GLY A 248 -7.92 -8.23 27.77
CA GLY A 248 -7.76 -6.86 28.23
C GLY A 248 -8.41 -6.65 29.60
N GLN A 249 -8.41 -5.41 30.07
CA GLN A 249 -9.02 -5.03 31.35
C GLN A 249 -10.52 -5.36 31.43
N THR A 250 -11.19 -5.39 30.27
CA THR A 250 -12.63 -5.65 30.13
C THR A 250 -12.95 -7.11 29.77
N GLY A 251 -11.97 -8.03 29.90
CA GLY A 251 -12.12 -9.46 29.63
C GLY A 251 -11.57 -9.91 28.29
N VAL A 252 -12.13 -10.99 27.76
CA VAL A 252 -11.70 -11.59 26.47
C VAL A 252 -12.35 -10.85 25.31
N ILE A 253 -11.53 -10.38 24.38
CA ILE A 253 -11.96 -9.79 23.13
C ILE A 253 -11.84 -10.85 22.04
N GLY A 254 -12.92 -11.11 21.32
CA GLY A 254 -12.93 -11.98 20.14
C GLY A 254 -13.37 -11.21 18.90
N LYS A 255 -12.65 -11.41 17.78
CA LYS A 255 -13.04 -10.90 16.47
C LYS A 255 -13.00 -12.03 15.45
N LEU A 256 -14.05 -12.14 14.66
CA LEU A 256 -14.12 -12.99 13.48
C LEU A 256 -14.45 -12.11 12.27
N SER A 257 -13.64 -12.19 11.24
CA SER A 257 -13.89 -11.49 9.97
C SER A 257 -13.73 -12.47 8.81
N LEU A 258 -14.74 -12.54 7.98
CA LEU A 258 -14.78 -13.35 6.76
C LEU A 258 -14.77 -12.38 5.57
N LYS A 259 -13.72 -12.44 4.76
CA LYS A 259 -13.57 -11.60 3.57
C LYS A 259 -13.48 -12.47 2.33
N PHE A 260 -14.50 -12.38 1.50
CA PHE A 260 -14.60 -13.05 0.20
C PHE A 260 -14.24 -12.06 -0.90
N THR A 261 -13.10 -12.24 -1.52
CA THR A 261 -12.52 -11.24 -2.44
C THR A 261 -12.91 -11.43 -3.90
N ASN A 262 -13.43 -12.60 -4.26
CA ASN A 262 -13.88 -12.92 -5.60
C ASN A 262 -15.40 -13.16 -5.66
N PHE A 263 -16.16 -12.44 -4.86
CA PHE A 263 -17.61 -12.57 -4.83
C PHE A 263 -18.25 -12.13 -6.15
N SER A 264 -19.38 -12.75 -6.49
CA SER A 264 -20.21 -12.40 -7.64
C SER A 264 -21.66 -12.21 -7.21
N MET A 265 -22.12 -10.98 -7.14
CA MET A 265 -23.52 -10.65 -6.86
C MET A 265 -24.45 -11.17 -7.97
N ALA A 266 -23.99 -11.14 -9.22
CA ALA A 266 -24.79 -11.61 -10.36
C ALA A 266 -25.06 -13.11 -10.28
N ASN A 267 -24.11 -13.90 -9.81
CA ASN A 267 -24.24 -15.35 -9.67
C ASN A 267 -25.05 -15.77 -8.44
N LEU A 268 -25.27 -14.87 -7.48
CA LEU A 268 -26.15 -15.15 -6.33
C LEU A 268 -27.59 -15.46 -6.76
N PHE A 269 -28.03 -14.87 -7.87
CA PHE A 269 -29.39 -15.03 -8.40
C PHE A 269 -29.45 -15.93 -9.65
N ARG A 270 -28.29 -16.46 -10.10
CA ARG A 270 -28.19 -17.36 -11.25
C ARG A 270 -27.70 -18.73 -10.78
N LYS A 271 -28.44 -19.79 -11.08
CA LYS A 271 -27.92 -21.15 -10.97
C LYS A 271 -26.85 -21.33 -12.06
N ASN A 272 -25.61 -21.43 -11.65
CA ASN A 272 -24.48 -21.63 -12.54
C ASN A 272 -23.81 -22.97 -12.18
N ASP A 273 -23.66 -23.89 -13.15
CA ASP A 273 -23.09 -25.22 -12.93
C ASP A 273 -21.59 -25.18 -12.56
N ASN A 274 -20.94 -24.02 -12.72
CA ASN A 274 -19.53 -23.80 -12.38
C ASN A 274 -19.30 -23.19 -10.99
N TYR A 275 -20.29 -23.28 -10.12
CA TYR A 275 -20.21 -22.78 -8.76
C TYR A 275 -19.19 -23.59 -7.92
N ARG A 276 -18.04 -22.99 -7.62
CA ARG A 276 -16.99 -23.60 -6.81
C ARG A 276 -16.81 -22.78 -5.52
N GLY A 277 -17.35 -23.27 -4.41
CA GLY A 277 -17.15 -22.66 -3.10
C GLY A 277 -18.45 -22.45 -2.31
N ILE A 278 -18.33 -21.82 -1.12
CA ILE A 278 -19.46 -21.54 -0.22
C ILE A 278 -20.33 -20.41 -0.76
N LEU A 279 -19.72 -19.42 -1.41
CA LEU A 279 -20.38 -18.27 -2.01
C LEU A 279 -20.08 -18.18 -3.52
N PRO A 280 -20.97 -17.56 -4.31
CA PRO A 280 -20.76 -17.37 -5.74
C PRO A 280 -19.54 -16.49 -6.00
N GLN A 281 -18.70 -16.91 -6.95
CA GLN A 281 -17.43 -16.29 -7.30
C GLN A 281 -17.37 -15.96 -8.80
N GLY A 282 -16.41 -15.13 -9.19
CA GLY A 282 -16.04 -14.85 -10.58
C GLY A 282 -15.91 -13.38 -10.95
N ASP A 283 -16.63 -12.45 -10.32
CA ASP A 283 -16.67 -11.03 -10.70
C ASP A 283 -15.59 -10.16 -10.03
N GLY A 284 -14.81 -10.72 -9.10
CA GLY A 284 -13.78 -9.97 -8.38
C GLY A 284 -14.35 -8.92 -7.43
N GLN A 285 -15.61 -9.05 -7.02
CA GLN A 285 -16.24 -8.23 -6.00
C GLN A 285 -15.80 -8.69 -4.61
N THR A 286 -15.88 -7.82 -3.62
CA THR A 286 -15.52 -8.17 -2.24
C THR A 286 -16.74 -8.10 -1.34
N LEU A 287 -17.00 -9.18 -0.62
CA LEU A 287 -17.98 -9.23 0.46
C LEU A 287 -17.23 -9.49 1.78
N THR A 288 -17.43 -8.63 2.77
CA THR A 288 -16.85 -8.81 4.10
C THR A 288 -17.96 -8.86 5.14
N VAL A 289 -17.89 -9.86 6.00
CA VAL A 289 -18.77 -9.98 7.17
C VAL A 289 -17.89 -10.08 8.40
N SER A 290 -18.09 -9.22 9.37
CA SER A 290 -17.29 -9.25 10.59
C SER A 290 -18.13 -9.12 11.85
N GLY A 291 -17.71 -9.81 12.89
CA GLY A 291 -18.25 -9.71 14.23
C GLY A 291 -17.12 -9.57 15.22
N GLN A 292 -17.27 -8.67 16.17
CA GLN A 292 -16.37 -8.48 17.28
C GLN A 292 -17.17 -8.44 18.58
N THR A 293 -16.68 -9.12 19.59
CA THR A 293 -17.31 -9.09 20.90
C THR A 293 -16.25 -9.00 21.99
N ASN A 294 -16.58 -8.29 23.04
CA ASN A 294 -15.90 -8.29 24.32
C ASN A 294 -16.95 -8.65 25.40
N GLY A 295 -17.53 -9.85 25.26
CA GLY A 295 -18.63 -10.27 26.09
C GLY A 295 -19.79 -9.28 26.09
N SER A 296 -20.22 -8.88 27.26
CA SER A 296 -21.33 -7.93 27.42
C SER A 296 -20.92 -6.46 27.26
N TYR A 297 -19.60 -6.17 27.33
CA TYR A 297 -19.11 -4.79 27.32
C TYR A 297 -19.18 -4.14 25.96
N TYR A 298 -18.80 -4.88 24.89
CA TYR A 298 -18.79 -4.36 23.53
C TYR A 298 -19.16 -5.45 22.54
N GLN A 299 -20.03 -5.12 21.61
CA GLN A 299 -20.35 -5.96 20.46
C GLN A 299 -20.45 -5.10 19.21
N SER A 300 -19.93 -5.61 18.10
CA SER A 300 -20.00 -4.94 16.80
C SER A 300 -20.14 -5.95 15.69
N TYR A 301 -21.07 -5.70 14.79
CA TYR A 301 -21.33 -6.53 13.61
C TYR A 301 -21.33 -5.63 12.39
N SER A 302 -20.67 -6.06 11.31
CA SER A 302 -20.65 -5.30 10.07
C SER A 302 -20.70 -6.20 8.85
N VAL A 303 -21.34 -5.67 7.81
CA VAL A 303 -21.37 -6.25 6.47
C VAL A 303 -20.97 -5.17 5.49
N SER A 304 -20.05 -5.48 4.57
CA SER A 304 -19.66 -4.57 3.51
C SER A 304 -19.54 -5.29 2.18
N PHE A 305 -20.00 -4.64 1.14
CA PHE A 305 -19.89 -5.06 -0.24
C PHE A 305 -19.13 -4.00 -1.03
N PHE A 306 -18.22 -4.42 -1.89
CA PHE A 306 -17.43 -3.55 -2.76
C PHE A 306 -17.32 -4.13 -4.15
N ASP A 307 -17.68 -3.34 -5.16
CA ASP A 307 -17.51 -3.65 -6.57
C ASP A 307 -16.54 -2.63 -7.20
N PRO A 308 -15.34 -3.02 -7.64
CA PRO A 308 -14.38 -2.09 -8.23
C PRO A 308 -14.76 -1.62 -9.64
N TRP A 309 -15.67 -2.32 -10.33
CA TRP A 309 -16.10 -2.02 -11.69
C TRP A 309 -17.63 -2.08 -11.84
N PHE A 310 -18.31 -1.32 -11.02
CA PHE A 310 -19.78 -1.28 -11.03
C PHE A 310 -20.34 -0.98 -12.43
N GLY A 311 -21.18 -1.90 -12.93
CA GLY A 311 -21.69 -1.88 -14.29
C GLY A 311 -20.75 -2.44 -15.36
N GLY A 312 -19.52 -2.88 -15.02
CA GLY A 312 -18.59 -3.64 -15.86
C GLY A 312 -17.92 -2.90 -17.02
N LYS A 313 -18.36 -1.68 -17.35
CA LYS A 313 -17.88 -0.93 -18.54
C LYS A 313 -16.81 0.13 -18.24
N ARG A 314 -16.78 0.64 -17.04
CA ARG A 314 -15.87 1.72 -16.62
C ARG A 314 -15.32 1.43 -15.23
N PRO A 315 -14.12 1.90 -14.87
CA PRO A 315 -13.55 1.70 -13.54
C PRO A 315 -14.21 2.62 -12.50
N ASN A 316 -15.52 2.45 -12.33
CA ASN A 316 -16.30 3.11 -11.29
C ASN A 316 -16.52 2.09 -10.18
N SER A 317 -16.08 2.39 -8.98
CA SER A 317 -16.34 1.53 -7.84
C SER A 317 -17.67 1.87 -7.17
N PHE A 318 -18.27 0.88 -6.56
CA PHE A 318 -19.45 1.04 -5.73
C PHE A 318 -19.29 0.26 -4.43
N SER A 319 -19.68 0.83 -3.32
CA SER A 319 -19.63 0.17 -2.01
C SER A 319 -20.90 0.40 -1.23
N VAL A 320 -21.28 -0.61 -0.48
CA VAL A 320 -22.36 -0.54 0.52
C VAL A 320 -21.82 -1.14 1.80
N SER A 321 -21.99 -0.46 2.91
CA SER A 321 -21.67 -1.04 4.21
C SER A 321 -22.74 -0.73 5.23
N ALA A 322 -23.01 -1.69 6.09
CA ALA A 322 -23.90 -1.53 7.23
C ALA A 322 -23.21 -2.08 8.47
N PHE A 323 -23.39 -1.41 9.59
CA PHE A 323 -22.89 -1.89 10.87
C PHE A 323 -23.88 -1.61 12.00
N TYR A 324 -23.75 -2.43 13.02
CA TYR A 324 -24.38 -2.24 14.31
C TYR A 324 -23.32 -2.44 15.38
N SER A 325 -23.29 -1.56 16.36
CA SER A 325 -22.46 -1.75 17.54
C SER A 325 -23.19 -1.31 18.80
N VAL A 326 -22.88 -1.98 19.89
CA VAL A 326 -23.32 -1.63 21.22
C VAL A 326 -22.13 -1.68 22.16
N GLN A 327 -22.01 -0.66 22.98
CA GLN A 327 -21.08 -0.57 24.08
C GLN A 327 -21.85 -0.26 25.36
N THR A 328 -21.62 -1.04 26.39
CA THR A 328 -22.19 -0.85 27.71
C THR A 328 -21.16 -0.24 28.65
N ASP A 329 -21.65 0.43 29.68
CA ASP A 329 -20.79 1.07 30.66
C ASP A 329 -20.25 0.07 31.68
N ILE A 330 -19.06 0.38 32.19
CA ILE A 330 -18.51 -0.22 33.37
C ILE A 330 -18.95 0.66 34.54
N SER A 331 -19.63 0.10 35.52
CA SER A 331 -20.13 0.81 36.70
C SER A 331 -19.05 1.69 37.35
N SER A 332 -19.43 2.89 37.79
CA SER A 332 -18.55 3.83 38.48
C SER A 332 -17.80 3.21 39.68
N ASN A 333 -18.35 2.15 40.27
CA ASN A 333 -17.70 1.37 41.34
C ASN A 333 -16.38 0.72 40.88
N TYR A 334 -16.23 0.40 39.62
CA TYR A 334 -14.94 -0.11 39.07
C TYR A 334 -13.82 0.92 39.16
N TYR A 335 -14.08 2.13 38.69
CA TYR A 335 -13.08 3.19 38.74
C TYR A 335 -12.77 3.63 40.16
N ASN A 336 -13.76 3.73 40.98
CA ASN A 336 -13.60 4.07 42.40
C ASN A 336 -12.85 2.98 43.18
N SER A 337 -13.18 1.71 42.95
CA SER A 337 -12.49 0.60 43.64
C SER A 337 -11.05 0.41 43.13
N ALA A 338 -10.80 0.53 41.84
CA ALA A 338 -9.45 0.42 41.28
C ALA A 338 -8.56 1.59 41.69
N TYR A 339 -9.10 2.81 41.71
CA TYR A 339 -8.37 4.01 42.17
C TYR A 339 -8.12 3.98 43.69
N MET A 340 -9.12 3.62 44.48
CA MET A 340 -9.02 3.52 45.93
C MET A 340 -8.14 2.34 46.35
N ASN A 341 -8.21 1.20 45.69
CA ASN A 341 -7.31 0.07 45.96
C ASN A 341 -5.84 0.41 45.65
N ASN A 342 -5.55 1.13 44.58
CA ASN A 342 -4.20 1.61 44.31
C ASN A 342 -3.74 2.64 45.33
N TYR A 343 -4.62 3.52 45.79
CA TYR A 343 -4.31 4.53 46.81
C TYR A 343 -4.07 3.90 48.18
N TRP A 344 -4.91 2.94 48.61
CA TRP A 344 -4.76 2.27 49.89
C TRP A 344 -3.61 1.24 49.91
N ASN A 345 -3.32 0.56 48.80
CA ASN A 345 -2.17 -0.33 48.69
C ASN A 345 -0.82 0.40 48.74
N TYR A 346 -0.77 1.65 48.36
CA TYR A 346 0.42 2.47 48.48
C TYR A 346 0.69 2.89 49.95
N TYR A 347 -0.36 3.01 50.78
CA TYR A 347 -0.24 3.49 52.17
C TYR A 347 -0.34 2.41 53.25
N SER A 348 -0.93 1.26 52.98
CA SER A 348 -1.11 0.19 53.96
C SER A 348 -0.42 -1.11 53.55
N GLY A 349 0.89 -1.13 53.58
CA GLY A 349 1.68 -2.31 53.25
C GLY A 349 1.07 -3.64 53.70
N TYR A 350 0.80 -4.51 52.76
CA TYR A 350 0.53 -5.95 52.89
C TYR A 350 -0.72 -6.42 53.69
N GLY A 351 -1.67 -6.93 52.96
CA GLY A 351 -2.59 -7.93 53.45
C GLY A 351 -4.06 -7.71 53.16
N SER A 352 -4.51 -7.93 51.97
CA SER A 352 -5.88 -8.35 51.64
C SER A 352 -6.10 -8.56 50.13
N TYR A 353 -5.19 -9.25 49.47
CA TYR A 353 -5.19 -9.34 48.01
C TYR A 353 -6.09 -10.43 47.41
N TYR A 354 -6.60 -11.38 48.20
CA TYR A 354 -7.21 -12.60 47.65
C TYR A 354 -8.73 -12.73 47.75
N ASN A 355 -9.43 -11.96 48.57
CA ASN A 355 -10.86 -12.18 48.75
C ASN A 355 -11.81 -11.23 48.03
N ASN A 356 -11.32 -10.12 47.46
CA ASN A 356 -12.21 -9.16 46.76
C ASN A 356 -12.23 -9.33 45.25
N TYR A 357 -11.34 -10.14 44.68
CA TYR A 357 -11.19 -10.23 43.24
C TYR A 357 -12.30 -11.05 42.54
N TYR A 358 -12.84 -12.06 43.24
CA TYR A 358 -13.85 -12.96 42.66
C TYR A 358 -15.30 -12.52 42.86
N ASN A 359 -15.61 -11.74 43.87
CA ASN A 359 -16.99 -11.36 44.16
C ASN A 359 -17.46 -10.05 43.51
N ASN A 360 -16.56 -9.32 42.82
CA ASN A 360 -16.89 -7.99 42.28
C ASN A 360 -17.02 -7.93 40.78
N TYR A 361 -16.81 -9.02 40.03
CA TYR A 361 -16.84 -8.97 38.57
C TYR A 361 -18.24 -8.69 38.01
N GLU A 362 -19.29 -9.19 38.66
CA GLU A 362 -20.68 -8.93 38.23
C GLU A 362 -21.18 -7.52 38.60
N SER A 363 -20.55 -6.84 39.58
CA SER A 363 -20.97 -5.50 39.99
C SER A 363 -20.37 -4.35 39.18
N TYR A 364 -19.45 -4.62 38.24
CA TYR A 364 -18.79 -3.60 37.41
C TYR A 364 -19.49 -3.35 36.10
N TYR A 365 -20.39 -4.22 35.71
CA TYR A 365 -21.14 -4.14 34.48
C TYR A 365 -22.52 -3.53 34.74
N ASP A 366 -22.83 -2.42 34.07
CA ASP A 366 -24.13 -1.78 34.11
C ASP A 366 -24.80 -1.87 32.72
N PRO A 367 -25.68 -2.89 32.52
CA PRO A 367 -26.34 -3.09 31.22
C PRO A 367 -27.35 -2.01 30.90
N ASP A 368 -27.77 -1.21 31.88
CA ASP A 368 -28.74 -0.14 31.68
C ASP A 368 -28.07 1.09 31.05
N LYS A 369 -26.75 1.23 31.17
CA LYS A 369 -25.97 2.27 30.54
C LYS A 369 -25.34 1.79 29.25
N SER A 370 -25.75 2.36 28.15
CA SER A 370 -25.24 1.91 26.84
C SER A 370 -25.26 3.00 25.78
N ILE A 371 -24.36 2.87 24.82
CA ILE A 371 -24.41 3.55 23.53
C ILE A 371 -24.58 2.52 22.43
N GLN A 372 -25.61 2.67 21.64
CA GLN A 372 -25.86 1.85 20.44
C GLN A 372 -25.66 2.69 19.20
N MET A 373 -25.04 2.11 18.18
CA MET A 373 -24.80 2.76 16.90
C MET A 373 -25.26 1.87 15.75
N TYR A 374 -26.00 2.47 14.84
CA TYR A 374 -26.40 1.88 13.56
C TYR A 374 -25.80 2.73 12.45
N GLY A 375 -25.20 2.12 11.47
CA GLY A 375 -24.65 2.85 10.34
C GLY A 375 -24.94 2.17 9.01
N LEU A 376 -25.21 3.02 8.01
CA LEU A 376 -25.33 2.63 6.61
C LEU A 376 -24.52 3.61 5.77
N SER A 377 -23.63 3.12 4.91
CA SER A 377 -22.86 3.94 3.98
C SER A 377 -23.02 3.44 2.56
N LEU A 378 -23.13 4.37 1.64
CA LEU A 378 -23.13 4.14 0.19
C LEU A 378 -21.96 4.94 -0.39
N GLY A 379 -21.03 4.25 -1.03
CA GLY A 379 -19.86 4.86 -1.65
C GLY A 379 -19.87 4.66 -3.16
N TRP A 380 -19.40 5.67 -3.87
CA TRP A 380 -19.15 5.63 -5.28
C TRP A 380 -17.76 6.21 -5.57
N GLY A 381 -17.01 5.58 -6.46
CA GLY A 381 -15.67 6.03 -6.84
C GLY A 381 -15.47 5.99 -8.34
N LYS A 382 -14.62 6.88 -8.84
CA LYS A 382 -14.27 6.97 -10.24
C LYS A 382 -12.78 7.26 -10.41
N ARG A 383 -12.11 6.47 -11.25
CA ARG A 383 -10.76 6.80 -11.72
C ARG A 383 -10.86 7.88 -12.79
N LEU A 384 -10.17 8.98 -12.59
CA LEU A 384 -10.14 10.10 -13.53
C LEU A 384 -9.13 9.81 -14.65
N ARG A 385 -9.26 10.49 -15.78
CA ARG A 385 -8.32 10.42 -16.90
C ARG A 385 -7.49 11.71 -17.02
N TRP A 386 -7.94 12.75 -16.37
CA TRP A 386 -7.31 14.06 -16.36
C TRP A 386 -7.18 14.55 -14.91
N PRO A 387 -6.07 15.16 -14.51
CA PRO A 387 -4.85 15.48 -15.28
C PRO A 387 -3.98 14.27 -15.64
N ASP A 388 -4.05 13.21 -14.86
CA ASP A 388 -3.48 11.89 -15.13
C ASP A 388 -4.42 10.80 -14.58
N ASP A 389 -4.20 9.55 -14.96
CA ASP A 389 -5.05 8.44 -14.59
C ASP A 389 -4.72 7.78 -13.24
N TYR A 390 -3.86 8.43 -12.44
CA TYR A 390 -3.62 8.09 -11.03
C TYR A 390 -4.63 8.75 -10.08
N PHE A 391 -5.40 9.73 -10.57
CA PHE A 391 -6.43 10.38 -9.77
C PHE A 391 -7.69 9.53 -9.62
N THR A 392 -8.21 9.49 -8.41
CA THR A 392 -9.51 8.90 -8.06
C THR A 392 -10.36 9.93 -7.35
N LEU A 393 -11.63 10.02 -7.75
CA LEU A 393 -12.65 10.81 -7.08
C LEU A 393 -13.64 9.83 -6.44
N SER A 394 -13.90 9.97 -5.15
CA SER A 394 -14.95 9.21 -4.46
C SER A 394 -15.93 10.12 -3.77
N ALA A 395 -17.19 9.68 -3.75
CA ALA A 395 -18.29 10.29 -3.01
C ALA A 395 -18.88 9.22 -2.08
N GLU A 396 -19.24 9.63 -0.88
CA GLU A 396 -19.84 8.77 0.12
C GLU A 396 -21.07 9.47 0.73
N LEU A 397 -22.15 8.72 0.87
CA LEU A 397 -23.31 9.09 1.66
C LEU A 397 -23.35 8.17 2.86
N SER A 398 -23.26 8.71 4.06
CA SER A 398 -23.26 7.95 5.30
C SER A 398 -24.40 8.43 6.22
N PHE A 399 -25.13 7.47 6.74
CA PHE A 399 -26.13 7.70 7.78
C PHE A 399 -25.74 6.90 9.02
N GLN A 400 -25.70 7.56 10.17
CA GLN A 400 -25.43 6.92 11.46
C GLN A 400 -26.47 7.40 12.47
N ARG A 401 -26.94 6.48 13.28
CA ARG A 401 -27.81 6.78 14.41
C ARG A 401 -27.16 6.30 15.70
N PHE A 402 -27.04 7.20 16.64
CA PHE A 402 -26.56 6.97 18.00
C PHE A 402 -27.75 6.97 18.96
N ILE A 403 -27.84 5.97 19.80
CA ILE A 403 -28.85 5.88 20.87
C ILE A 403 -28.08 5.76 22.19
N LEU A 404 -28.27 6.77 23.03
CA LEU A 404 -27.66 6.86 24.35
C LEU A 404 -28.68 6.50 25.41
N LYS A 405 -28.28 5.65 26.34
CA LYS A 405 -29.05 5.22 27.51
C LYS A 405 -28.18 5.44 28.72
N ASP A 406 -28.44 6.50 29.46
CA ASP A 406 -27.64 6.90 30.64
C ASP A 406 -26.10 6.88 30.41
N TRP A 407 -25.69 7.28 29.19
CA TRP A 407 -24.29 7.24 28.73
C TRP A 407 -23.61 8.58 28.96
N SER A 408 -22.81 8.70 30.02
CA SER A 408 -22.23 9.96 30.49
C SER A 408 -20.84 10.32 29.90
N TYR A 409 -20.26 9.45 29.09
CA TYR A 409 -18.86 9.60 28.64
C TYR A 409 -18.65 10.59 27.48
N LEU A 410 -19.69 11.07 26.83
CA LEU A 410 -19.54 11.95 25.68
C LEU A 410 -19.38 13.43 26.06
N TYR A 411 -19.57 13.79 27.34
CA TYR A 411 -19.43 15.16 27.86
C TYR A 411 -20.14 16.23 27.00
N ILE A 412 -21.28 15.86 26.41
CA ILE A 412 -22.10 16.79 25.59
C ILE A 412 -22.80 17.74 26.55
N ARG A 413 -22.29 18.99 26.64
CA ARG A 413 -22.89 20.00 27.48
C ARG A 413 -24.13 20.59 26.79
N LEU A 414 -25.25 20.48 27.44
CA LEU A 414 -26.54 21.05 27.02
C LEU A 414 -26.65 22.51 27.45
N ASN A 415 -27.57 23.24 26.83
CA ASN A 415 -27.85 24.65 27.15
C ASN A 415 -28.41 24.88 28.55
N ASN A 416 -29.02 23.87 29.16
CA ASN A 416 -29.48 23.87 30.56
C ASN A 416 -28.36 23.67 31.57
N GLY A 417 -27.13 23.45 31.11
CA GLY A 417 -25.94 23.21 31.97
C GLY A 417 -25.69 21.77 32.32
N GLU A 418 -26.59 20.85 32.03
CA GLU A 418 -26.45 19.42 32.22
C GLU A 418 -25.63 18.78 31.11
N TYR A 419 -25.24 17.51 31.31
CA TYR A 419 -24.62 16.69 30.26
C TYR A 419 -25.65 15.74 29.66
N MET A 420 -25.67 15.64 28.34
CA MET A 420 -26.52 14.68 27.65
C MET A 420 -26.05 13.25 27.95
N SER A 421 -26.89 12.48 28.61
CA SER A 421 -26.66 11.07 28.90
C SER A 421 -27.68 10.14 28.21
N THR A 422 -28.86 10.68 27.90
CA THR A 422 -29.95 9.90 27.29
C THR A 422 -30.51 10.65 26.09
N GLY A 423 -30.80 9.91 25.02
CA GLY A 423 -31.37 10.49 23.80
C GLY A 423 -30.89 9.78 22.53
N SER A 424 -31.23 10.33 21.40
CA SER A 424 -30.77 9.81 20.11
C SER A 424 -30.26 10.93 19.21
N CYS A 425 -29.18 10.66 18.48
CA CYS A 425 -28.57 11.58 17.54
C CYS A 425 -28.47 10.91 16.17
N ASN A 426 -28.78 11.64 15.11
CA ASN A 426 -28.64 11.19 13.73
C ASN A 426 -27.54 12.00 13.05
N ASN A 427 -26.68 11.31 12.32
CA ASN A 427 -25.63 11.90 11.50
C ASN A 427 -25.85 11.48 10.05
N LEU A 428 -26.25 12.40 9.20
CA LEU A 428 -26.30 12.22 7.75
C LEU A 428 -25.17 13.05 7.15
N SER A 429 -24.16 12.39 6.62
CA SER A 429 -22.98 13.06 6.09
C SER A 429 -22.72 12.73 4.63
N PHE A 430 -22.22 13.72 3.91
CA PHE A 430 -21.72 13.61 2.55
C PHE A 430 -20.20 13.75 2.59
N GLY A 431 -19.52 12.75 2.06
CA GLY A 431 -18.06 12.72 1.94
C GLY A 431 -17.63 12.82 0.49
N PHE A 432 -16.60 13.64 0.21
CA PHE A 432 -15.92 13.68 -1.08
C PHE A 432 -14.44 13.56 -0.84
N THR A 433 -13.79 12.69 -1.62
CA THR A 433 -12.34 12.49 -1.55
C THR A 433 -11.75 12.51 -2.93
N LEU A 434 -10.77 13.37 -3.13
CA LEU A 434 -9.88 13.35 -4.30
C LEU A 434 -8.54 12.78 -3.83
N ALA A 435 -8.14 11.67 -4.41
CA ALA A 435 -6.88 11.02 -4.10
C ALA A 435 -6.05 10.78 -5.36
N ARG A 436 -4.72 10.79 -5.21
CA ARG A 436 -3.77 10.42 -6.27
C ARG A 436 -2.69 9.53 -5.69
N ASN A 437 -2.50 8.37 -6.29
CA ASN A 437 -1.42 7.47 -5.91
C ASN A 437 -0.61 7.08 -7.14
N SER A 438 0.60 7.62 -7.23
CA SER A 438 1.58 7.34 -8.29
C SER A 438 2.83 6.63 -7.77
N THR A 439 2.74 5.96 -6.62
CA THR A 439 3.86 5.19 -6.06
C THR A 439 4.22 4.02 -6.98
N ASP A 440 5.52 3.79 -7.14
CA ASP A 440 6.07 2.72 -7.97
C ASP A 440 5.86 1.33 -7.39
N ASN A 441 5.79 1.22 -6.07
CA ASN A 441 5.57 -0.05 -5.36
C ASN A 441 4.66 0.15 -4.14
N PRO A 442 3.64 -0.71 -3.94
CA PRO A 442 2.69 -0.55 -2.83
C PRO A 442 3.30 -0.89 -1.46
N ILE A 443 4.32 -1.74 -1.39
CA ILE A 443 4.91 -2.20 -0.12
C ILE A 443 6.18 -1.41 0.21
N PHE A 444 7.07 -1.24 -0.76
CA PHE A 444 8.35 -0.55 -0.61
C PHE A 444 8.50 0.55 -1.67
N PRO A 445 7.73 1.64 -1.57
CA PRO A 445 7.79 2.70 -2.56
C PRO A 445 9.15 3.41 -2.53
N ARG A 446 9.70 3.66 -3.69
CA ARG A 446 10.96 4.37 -3.89
C ARG A 446 10.76 5.74 -4.53
N ARG A 447 9.74 5.85 -5.37
CA ARG A 447 9.41 7.08 -6.10
C ARG A 447 7.90 7.26 -6.15
N GLY A 448 7.48 8.50 -6.37
CA GLY A 448 6.09 8.84 -6.53
C GLY A 448 5.49 9.53 -5.33
N SER A 449 4.20 9.72 -5.39
CA SER A 449 3.44 10.42 -4.34
C SER A 449 2.09 9.74 -4.09
N ASP A 450 1.66 9.83 -2.84
CA ASP A 450 0.34 9.43 -2.39
C ASP A 450 -0.26 10.60 -1.63
N PHE A 451 -1.30 11.23 -2.18
CA PHE A 451 -2.00 12.30 -1.51
C PHE A 451 -3.51 12.17 -1.65
N SER A 452 -4.21 12.68 -0.65
CA SER A 452 -5.67 12.75 -0.62
C SER A 452 -6.14 14.02 0.04
N ALA A 453 -7.18 14.62 -0.54
CA ALA A 453 -7.96 15.69 0.04
C ALA A 453 -9.39 15.19 0.22
N SER A 454 -9.90 15.25 1.43
CA SER A 454 -11.26 14.81 1.73
C SER A 454 -12.03 15.88 2.51
N VAL A 455 -13.30 16.00 2.21
CA VAL A 455 -14.27 16.79 2.94
C VAL A 455 -15.45 15.92 3.31
N ASN A 456 -15.82 15.91 4.57
CA ASN A 456 -17.06 15.33 5.06
C ASN A 456 -17.90 16.46 5.66
N PHE A 457 -19.15 16.56 5.27
CA PHE A 457 -20.04 17.57 5.79
C PHE A 457 -21.46 17.04 5.93
N THR A 458 -22.17 17.60 6.88
CA THR A 458 -23.60 17.35 7.09
C THR A 458 -24.42 18.52 6.53
N PRO A 459 -25.71 18.34 6.24
CA PRO A 459 -26.56 19.47 5.97
C PRO A 459 -26.57 20.48 7.13
N PRO A 460 -26.55 21.78 6.85
CA PRO A 460 -26.54 22.81 7.89
C PRO A 460 -27.97 23.06 8.42
N TYR A 461 -28.51 22.10 9.17
CA TYR A 461 -29.88 22.12 9.67
C TYR A 461 -30.20 23.39 10.48
N SER A 462 -29.20 23.91 11.22
CA SER A 462 -29.36 25.13 12.02
C SER A 462 -29.60 26.37 11.19
N LEU A 463 -29.07 26.42 9.95
CA LEU A 463 -29.31 27.56 9.05
C LEU A 463 -30.71 27.58 8.46
N PHE A 464 -31.38 26.43 8.44
CA PHE A 464 -32.76 26.30 7.94
C PHE A 464 -33.80 26.33 9.06
N SER A 465 -33.37 26.50 10.31
CA SER A 465 -34.23 26.55 11.48
C SER A 465 -34.36 27.99 12.00
N SER A 466 -35.55 28.39 12.36
CA SER A 466 -35.81 29.67 13.02
C SER A 466 -35.53 29.68 14.54
N ARG A 467 -34.99 28.58 15.08
CA ARG A 467 -34.68 28.43 16.51
C ARG A 467 -33.48 29.25 16.92
N ASP A 468 -33.58 29.98 18.01
CA ASP A 468 -32.40 30.56 18.68
C ASP A 468 -31.71 29.53 19.55
N TYR A 469 -30.68 28.87 18.98
CA TYR A 469 -29.91 27.85 19.68
C TYR A 469 -29.12 28.37 20.90
N ALA A 470 -29.03 29.68 21.10
CA ALA A 470 -28.38 30.25 22.29
C ALA A 470 -29.26 30.12 23.55
N THR A 471 -30.57 30.12 23.36
CA THR A 471 -31.55 30.14 24.45
C THR A 471 -32.42 28.90 24.48
N TYR A 472 -32.50 28.14 23.37
CA TYR A 472 -33.38 27.00 23.22
C TYR A 472 -32.99 25.86 24.19
N GLY A 473 -33.98 25.35 24.93
CA GLY A 473 -33.80 24.21 25.84
C GLY A 473 -33.12 24.56 27.16
N LYS A 474 -33.06 25.85 27.58
CA LYS A 474 -32.44 26.22 28.86
C LYS A 474 -33.13 25.64 30.09
N ASP A 475 -34.45 25.49 29.99
CA ASP A 475 -35.30 25.09 31.13
C ASP A 475 -35.78 23.64 31.03
N ASN A 476 -35.45 22.93 29.96
CA ASN A 476 -35.95 21.57 29.72
C ASN A 476 -34.86 20.68 29.07
N TYR A 477 -34.54 19.54 29.72
CA TYR A 477 -33.57 18.57 29.24
C TYR A 477 -33.92 18.03 27.84
N ASP A 478 -35.16 17.62 27.61
CA ASP A 478 -35.58 17.01 26.33
C ASP A 478 -35.48 18.00 25.17
N GLU A 479 -35.78 19.25 25.39
CA GLU A 479 -35.60 20.31 24.40
C GLU A 479 -34.09 20.55 24.15
N ALA A 480 -33.28 20.63 25.18
CA ALA A 480 -31.84 20.81 25.08
C ALA A 480 -31.18 19.63 24.34
N ALA A 481 -31.56 18.41 24.67
CA ALA A 481 -31.09 17.21 23.99
C ALA A 481 -31.53 17.16 22.52
N SER A 482 -32.71 17.67 22.20
CA SER A 482 -33.25 17.70 20.82
C SER A 482 -32.41 18.55 19.86
N VAL A 483 -31.58 19.46 20.36
CA VAL A 483 -30.61 20.23 19.56
C VAL A 483 -29.69 19.29 18.78
N PHE A 484 -29.34 18.14 19.37
CA PHE A 484 -28.41 17.15 18.81
C PHE A 484 -29.10 16.02 18.04
N ASN A 485 -30.42 16.06 17.86
CA ASN A 485 -31.13 15.05 17.07
C ASN A 485 -30.57 14.90 15.64
N TRP A 486 -30.07 15.98 15.06
CA TRP A 486 -29.35 15.98 13.81
C TRP A 486 -28.00 16.69 14.01
N ILE A 487 -26.92 15.97 13.82
CA ILE A 487 -25.55 16.43 14.02
C ILE A 487 -25.13 17.32 12.86
N GLU A 488 -24.37 18.36 13.16
CA GLU A 488 -23.85 19.31 12.18
C GLU A 488 -22.34 19.49 12.32
N TYR A 489 -21.63 19.32 11.21
CA TYR A 489 -20.20 19.62 11.12
C TYR A 489 -19.74 19.68 9.67
N HIS A 490 -18.55 20.23 9.47
CA HIS A 490 -17.74 20.01 8.29
C HIS A 490 -16.31 19.68 8.69
N LYS A 491 -15.75 18.62 8.12
CA LYS A 491 -14.45 18.08 8.45
C LYS A 491 -13.60 17.94 7.21
N TRP A 492 -12.47 18.62 7.20
CA TRP A 492 -11.54 18.65 6.10
C TRP A 492 -10.28 17.91 6.49
N LYS A 493 -9.76 17.08 5.61
CA LYS A 493 -8.51 16.34 5.81
C LYS A 493 -7.68 16.42 4.55
N PHE A 494 -6.43 16.74 4.71
CA PHE A 494 -5.42 16.64 3.66
C PHE A 494 -4.28 15.76 4.14
N LYS A 495 -3.88 14.80 3.30
CA LYS A 495 -2.74 13.92 3.56
C LYS A 495 -1.88 13.88 2.32
N ALA A 496 -0.58 14.01 2.51
CA ALA A 496 0.41 13.91 1.45
C ALA A 496 1.59 13.08 1.91
N LYS A 497 2.03 12.16 1.05
CA LYS A 497 3.29 11.42 1.20
C LYS A 497 4.03 11.49 -0.11
N THR A 498 5.32 11.74 -0.04
CA THR A 498 6.20 11.69 -1.21
C THR A 498 7.39 10.80 -0.94
N TYR A 499 7.84 10.11 -1.96
CA TYR A 499 8.96 9.18 -1.90
C TYR A 499 10.01 9.59 -2.92
N THR A 500 11.23 9.83 -2.46
CA THR A 500 12.35 10.26 -3.30
C THR A 500 13.54 9.35 -3.04
N ALA A 501 13.89 8.56 -4.05
CA ALA A 501 15.11 7.77 -4.05
C ALA A 501 16.33 8.69 -4.20
N LEU A 502 17.34 8.55 -3.34
CA LEU A 502 18.53 9.40 -3.35
C LEU A 502 19.51 9.05 -4.48
N SER A 503 19.36 7.89 -5.11
CA SER A 503 20.14 7.48 -6.28
C SER A 503 19.32 6.58 -7.21
N GLY A 504 19.82 6.36 -8.44
CA GLY A 504 19.24 5.42 -9.40
C GLY A 504 19.44 3.93 -9.07
N ALA A 505 20.34 3.60 -8.11
CA ALA A 505 20.63 2.23 -7.75
C ALA A 505 19.40 1.51 -7.15
N GLN A 506 19.21 0.23 -7.46
CA GLN A 506 18.10 -0.57 -6.94
C GLN A 506 18.03 -0.59 -5.41
N LYS A 507 19.18 -0.54 -4.72
CA LYS A 507 19.29 -0.46 -3.26
C LYS A 507 19.86 0.90 -2.89
N CYS A 508 19.00 1.87 -2.69
CA CYS A 508 19.38 3.21 -2.22
C CYS A 508 18.48 3.66 -1.06
N PRO A 509 18.94 4.58 -0.23
CA PRO A 509 18.08 5.23 0.75
C PRO A 509 16.96 5.99 0.05
N VAL A 510 15.77 5.95 0.65
CA VAL A 510 14.58 6.67 0.17
C VAL A 510 14.15 7.65 1.25
N ILE A 511 13.98 8.91 0.88
CA ILE A 511 13.39 9.92 1.76
C ILE A 511 11.88 9.86 1.56
N MET A 512 11.15 9.61 2.65
CA MET A 512 9.71 9.75 2.72
C MET A 512 9.36 10.99 3.50
N THR A 513 8.59 11.90 2.89
CA THR A 513 8.01 13.04 3.60
C THR A 513 6.51 12.84 3.74
N ARG A 514 5.97 13.22 4.89
CA ARG A 514 4.55 13.12 5.19
C ARG A 514 4.05 14.43 5.76
N ALA A 515 2.95 14.93 5.23
CA ALA A 515 2.23 16.09 5.75
C ALA A 515 0.75 15.73 5.90
N GLU A 516 0.18 16.07 7.06
CA GLU A 516 -1.25 15.90 7.31
C GLU A 516 -1.80 17.18 7.90
N PHE A 517 -2.97 17.58 7.40
CA PHE A 517 -3.72 18.73 7.88
C PHE A 517 -5.18 18.32 8.09
N GLY A 518 -5.77 18.75 9.19
CA GLY A 518 -7.16 18.53 9.53
C GLY A 518 -7.83 19.79 10.07
N LEU A 519 -9.04 20.04 9.63
CA LEU A 519 -9.89 21.11 10.13
C LEU A 519 -11.29 20.54 10.42
N LEU A 520 -11.78 20.80 11.61
CA LEU A 520 -13.15 20.49 12.00
C LEU A 520 -13.88 21.82 12.30
N GLY A 521 -14.97 22.04 11.62
CA GLY A 521 -15.78 23.24 11.79
C GLY A 521 -17.25 22.93 12.09
N HIS A 522 -17.97 23.97 12.42
CA HIS A 522 -19.41 23.93 12.74
C HIS A 522 -20.14 25.08 12.04
N TYR A 523 -21.43 24.91 11.77
CA TYR A 523 -22.26 25.97 11.18
C TYR A 523 -22.86 26.89 12.27
N ASN A 524 -23.09 26.33 13.47
CA ASN A 524 -23.60 27.05 14.61
C ASN A 524 -22.75 26.73 15.87
N LYS A 525 -22.25 27.75 16.56
CA LYS A 525 -21.39 27.62 17.73
C LYS A 525 -22.05 26.90 18.92
N TYR A 526 -23.38 26.90 19.00
CA TYR A 526 -24.14 26.21 20.04
C TYR A 526 -24.54 24.78 19.66
N LYS A 527 -24.20 24.33 18.44
CA LYS A 527 -24.56 23.01 17.91
C LYS A 527 -23.34 22.30 17.34
N LYS A 528 -22.27 22.26 18.10
CA LYS A 528 -21.04 21.53 17.74
C LYS A 528 -21.30 20.02 17.79
N SER A 529 -20.75 19.27 16.81
CA SER A 529 -20.85 17.80 16.83
C SER A 529 -20.11 17.21 18.04
N PRO A 530 -20.76 16.39 18.85
CA PRO A 530 -20.12 15.73 19.98
C PRO A 530 -19.36 14.46 19.59
N PHE A 531 -19.55 13.95 18.37
CA PHE A 531 -19.00 12.66 17.92
C PHE A 531 -17.80 12.82 16.99
N GLU A 532 -17.59 14.04 16.45
CA GLU A 532 -16.52 14.29 15.50
C GLU A 532 -15.33 14.95 16.20
N THR A 533 -14.18 14.29 16.13
CA THR A 533 -12.93 14.76 16.71
C THR A 533 -11.74 14.37 15.84
N PHE A 534 -10.59 14.98 16.08
CA PHE A 534 -9.32 14.47 15.61
C PHE A 534 -8.57 13.83 16.78
N TYR A 535 -8.01 12.66 16.55
CA TYR A 535 -7.13 11.99 17.50
C TYR A 535 -5.69 12.12 17.04
N MET A 536 -4.81 12.55 17.92
CA MET A 536 -3.36 12.56 17.72
C MET A 536 -2.71 11.51 18.62
N GLY A 537 -1.72 10.79 18.10
CA GLY A 537 -1.07 9.70 18.80
C GLY A 537 -1.58 8.34 18.36
N GLY A 538 -1.30 7.31 19.10
CA GLY A 538 -1.53 5.91 18.74
C GLY A 538 -0.29 5.26 18.15
N ASP A 539 -0.46 4.17 17.43
CA ASP A 539 0.64 3.36 16.88
C ASP A 539 1.64 4.20 16.07
N GLY A 540 2.86 4.30 16.55
CA GLY A 540 3.99 4.91 15.88
C GLY A 540 4.39 6.31 16.33
N MET A 541 3.71 6.94 17.29
CA MET A 541 4.18 8.17 17.94
C MET A 541 4.64 7.88 19.38
N THR A 542 5.92 7.65 19.57
CA THR A 542 6.52 7.52 20.89
C THR A 542 6.46 8.86 21.63
N GLY A 543 5.91 8.85 22.84
CA GLY A 543 5.89 10.01 23.77
C GLY A 543 4.53 10.63 24.01
N TYR A 544 3.49 10.23 23.29
CA TYR A 544 2.12 10.64 23.59
C TYR A 544 1.29 9.39 23.93
N SER A 545 1.05 9.17 25.21
CA SER A 545 -0.07 8.33 25.62
C SER A 545 -1.34 8.96 25.06
N THR A 546 -2.18 8.18 24.37
CA THR A 546 -3.52 8.51 23.89
C THR A 546 -4.02 9.89 24.31
N GLY A 547 -3.45 10.91 23.70
CA GLY A 547 -3.86 12.28 23.94
C GLY A 547 -4.96 12.63 22.96
N TYR A 548 -6.05 13.06 23.48
CA TYR A 548 -7.07 13.73 22.70
C TYR A 548 -6.47 15.03 22.18
N ALA A 549 -6.24 15.16 20.89
CA ALA A 549 -6.30 16.47 20.31
C ALA A 549 -7.79 16.81 20.19
N SER A 550 -8.41 17.01 21.30
CA SER A 550 -9.65 17.73 21.26
C SER A 550 -9.24 19.16 21.13
N GLU A 551 -9.52 19.71 20.10
CA GLU A 551 -10.24 20.95 20.10
C GLU A 551 -10.26 21.45 18.71
N THR A 552 -11.38 21.52 18.34
CA THR A 552 -12.01 22.52 17.51
C THR A 552 -11.39 23.87 17.79
N ILE A 553 -10.61 24.30 16.90
CA ILE A 553 -10.38 25.72 16.72
C ILE A 553 -11.46 26.27 15.82
#